data_f449658571ef0b9e386214957fda68bd
#
_entry.id   f449658571ef0b9e386214957fda68bd
#
_cell.length_a   1.000
_cell.length_b   1.000
_cell.length_c   1.000
_cell.angle_alpha   90.00
_cell.angle_beta   90.00
_cell.angle_gamma   90.00
#
_symmetry.space_group_name_H-M   'P 1'
#
loop_
_entity.id
_entity.type
_entity.pdbx_description
1 polymer ?
#
loop_
_entity_poly.entity_id
_entity_poly.type
_entity_poly.pdbx_seq_one_letter_code
_entity_poly.pdbx_strand_id
1 'polypeptide(L)'
;QLPFYMLGARKGYKLGQGELVDGMYRDGFHCPMADQLMGATAENLAEEYSISREEQDAYAVETQQRCERAREAGYFENEIAAVEIPGRKGPTVVAKDEHPRDGANLESMAKLKPVFKKEGTVHAGNSSGITDGACALVIANEDLAKAEGWPILAVLGASARGGVEPHRMGMGPVPAIHALLEKTGSAISDYA
;
A
#
# COMPACT_ATOMS: atom_id res chain seq x y z
N GLN A 1 15.56 0.74 2.93
CA GLN A 1 16.20 2.07 2.78
C GLN A 1 16.58 2.30 1.34
N LEU A 2 16.08 3.38 0.73
CA LEU A 2 16.44 3.81 -0.61
C LEU A 2 17.53 4.88 -0.55
N PRO A 3 18.50 4.86 -1.49
CA PRO A 3 19.58 5.84 -1.51
C PRO A 3 19.10 7.21 -2.03
N PHE A 4 19.84 8.24 -1.68
CA PHE A 4 19.81 9.50 -2.40
C PHE A 4 20.78 9.44 -3.58
N TYR A 5 20.43 10.05 -4.71
CA TYR A 5 21.18 10.03 -5.95
C TYR A 5 21.79 11.40 -6.29
N MET A 6 23.05 11.38 -6.70
CA MET A 6 23.71 12.50 -7.37
C MET A 6 23.79 12.18 -8.87
N LEU A 7 22.80 12.57 -9.65
CA LEU A 7 22.64 12.13 -11.05
C LEU A 7 23.82 12.52 -11.97
N GLY A 8 24.46 13.64 -11.72
CA GLY A 8 25.61 14.12 -12.47
C GLY A 8 26.98 13.58 -12.03
N ALA A 9 27.06 12.87 -10.91
CA ALA A 9 28.34 12.51 -10.26
C ALA A 9 29.26 11.65 -11.13
N ARG A 10 28.74 10.78 -11.98
CA ARG A 10 29.54 9.89 -12.86
C ARG A 10 30.43 10.69 -13.84
N LYS A 11 29.93 11.82 -14.34
CA LYS A 11 30.66 12.73 -15.24
C LYS A 11 31.34 13.90 -14.51
N GLY A 12 31.04 14.01 -13.20
CA GLY A 12 31.51 15.10 -12.34
C GLY A 12 30.72 16.40 -12.50
N TYR A 13 30.76 17.21 -11.44
CA TYR A 13 30.25 18.59 -11.44
C TYR A 13 31.44 19.53 -11.66
N LYS A 14 31.39 20.33 -12.71
CA LYS A 14 32.50 21.25 -13.03
C LYS A 14 32.39 22.56 -12.27
N LEU A 15 31.29 23.29 -12.47
CA LEU A 15 31.01 24.57 -11.83
C LEU A 15 29.50 24.67 -11.59
N GLY A 16 29.11 25.17 -10.42
CA GLY A 16 27.72 25.30 -10.03
C GLY A 16 27.30 24.25 -9.02
N GLN A 17 26.01 24.27 -8.65
CA GLN A 17 25.42 23.38 -7.65
C GLN A 17 24.97 22.04 -8.27
N GLY A 18 24.94 20.98 -7.45
CA GLY A 18 24.33 19.69 -7.80
C GLY A 18 23.12 19.40 -6.93
N GLU A 19 22.19 18.63 -7.46
CA GLU A 19 21.03 18.15 -6.70
C GLU A 19 21.31 16.79 -6.06
N LEU A 20 20.77 16.61 -4.85
CA LEU A 20 20.65 15.34 -4.18
C LEU A 20 19.19 14.90 -4.29
N VAL A 21 18.94 13.83 -5.06
CA VAL A 21 17.60 13.35 -5.39
C VAL A 21 17.22 12.20 -4.47
N ASP A 22 16.10 12.31 -3.77
CA ASP A 22 15.56 11.22 -2.95
C ASP A 22 15.07 10.08 -3.84
N GLY A 23 15.71 8.91 -3.72
CA GLY A 23 15.35 7.71 -4.48
C GLY A 23 13.95 7.21 -4.19
N MET A 24 13.43 7.41 -2.97
CA MET A 24 12.07 7.01 -2.62
C MET A 24 11.02 7.81 -3.42
N TYR A 25 11.20 9.12 -3.52
CA TYR A 25 10.32 9.96 -4.34
C TYR A 25 10.46 9.64 -5.81
N ARG A 26 11.70 9.58 -6.33
CA ARG A 26 11.98 9.39 -7.73
C ARG A 26 11.53 8.03 -8.27
N ASP A 27 11.85 6.96 -7.56
CA ASP A 27 11.70 5.58 -8.07
C ASP A 27 10.52 4.83 -7.41
N GLY A 28 10.01 5.34 -6.27
CA GLY A 28 8.89 4.76 -5.54
C GLY A 28 7.56 5.50 -5.70
N PHE A 29 7.55 6.82 -5.60
CA PHE A 29 6.30 7.58 -5.55
C PHE A 29 5.96 8.37 -6.79
N HIS A 30 6.95 8.70 -7.62
CA HIS A 30 6.75 9.42 -8.86
C HIS A 30 6.49 8.45 -10.01
N CYS A 31 5.34 8.58 -10.67
CA CYS A 31 5.02 7.84 -11.87
C CYS A 31 5.61 8.58 -13.09
N PRO A 32 6.63 8.03 -13.75
CA PRO A 32 7.27 8.72 -14.89
C PRO A 32 6.39 8.79 -16.14
N MET A 33 5.36 7.94 -16.23
CA MET A 33 4.42 7.97 -17.36
C MET A 33 3.34 9.02 -17.21
N ALA A 34 2.91 9.31 -15.97
CA ALA A 34 1.94 10.35 -15.67
C ALA A 34 2.60 11.68 -15.32
N ASP A 35 3.91 11.68 -15.07
CA ASP A 35 4.68 12.80 -14.51
C ASP A 35 4.05 13.36 -13.22
N GLN A 36 3.59 12.48 -12.36
CA GLN A 36 2.87 12.81 -11.12
C GLN A 36 3.29 11.91 -9.97
N LEU A 37 3.20 12.41 -8.73
CA LEU A 37 3.24 11.57 -7.54
C LEU A 37 1.96 10.71 -7.46
N MET A 38 2.06 9.49 -6.92
CA MET A 38 0.90 8.58 -6.82
C MET A 38 -0.27 9.18 -6.03
N GLY A 39 -0.01 10.00 -5.00
CA GLY A 39 -1.08 10.72 -4.31
C GLY A 39 -1.76 11.78 -5.18
N ALA A 40 -1.06 12.39 -6.14
CA ALA A 40 -1.69 13.28 -7.12
C ALA A 40 -2.57 12.50 -8.11
N THR A 41 -2.20 11.26 -8.48
CA THR A 41 -3.10 10.42 -9.29
C THR A 41 -4.36 10.02 -8.52
N ALA A 42 -4.31 9.90 -7.19
CA ALA A 42 -5.50 9.71 -6.36
C ALA A 42 -6.40 10.95 -6.35
N GLU A 43 -5.82 12.16 -6.30
CA GLU A 43 -6.59 13.42 -6.45
C GLU A 43 -7.30 13.51 -7.80
N ASN A 44 -6.69 13.01 -8.89
CA ASN A 44 -7.35 12.96 -10.20
C ASN A 44 -8.65 12.15 -10.15
N LEU A 45 -8.64 11.01 -9.46
CA LEU A 45 -9.81 10.16 -9.30
C LEU A 45 -10.85 10.77 -8.37
N ALA A 46 -10.40 11.43 -7.29
CA ALA A 46 -11.31 12.14 -6.40
C ALA A 46 -12.10 13.22 -7.16
N GLU A 47 -11.44 13.96 -8.06
CA GLU A 47 -12.11 14.94 -8.93
C GLU A 47 -13.01 14.28 -9.97
N GLU A 48 -12.50 13.28 -10.70
CA GLU A 48 -13.22 12.61 -11.79
C GLU A 48 -14.51 11.95 -11.31
N TYR A 49 -14.48 11.32 -10.14
CA TYR A 49 -15.60 10.61 -9.56
C TYR A 49 -16.35 11.40 -8.48
N SER A 50 -15.96 12.66 -8.26
CA SER A 50 -16.55 13.54 -7.22
C SER A 50 -16.56 12.90 -5.83
N ILE A 51 -15.47 12.20 -5.47
CA ILE A 51 -15.31 11.59 -4.15
C ILE A 51 -14.88 12.67 -3.17
N SER A 52 -15.74 12.98 -2.23
CA SER A 52 -15.49 14.05 -1.26
C SER A 52 -14.40 13.68 -0.24
N ARG A 53 -13.85 14.70 0.40
CA ARG A 53 -12.92 14.54 1.52
C ARG A 53 -13.57 13.76 2.68
N GLU A 54 -14.81 14.06 2.97
CA GLU A 54 -15.59 13.45 4.04
C GLU A 54 -15.81 11.96 3.82
N GLU A 55 -16.11 11.54 2.58
CA GLU A 55 -16.24 10.13 2.21
C GLU A 55 -14.93 9.37 2.37
N GLN A 56 -13.81 9.97 1.92
CA GLN A 56 -12.47 9.39 2.08
C GLN A 56 -12.09 9.25 3.56
N ASP A 57 -12.36 10.27 4.37
CA ASP A 57 -12.07 10.25 5.80
C ASP A 57 -12.94 9.24 6.54
N ALA A 58 -14.22 9.12 6.19
CA ALA A 58 -15.12 8.12 6.77
C ALA A 58 -14.63 6.68 6.49
N TYR A 59 -14.21 6.42 5.26
CA TYR A 59 -13.63 5.12 4.90
C TYR A 59 -12.33 4.85 5.66
N ALA A 60 -11.43 5.83 5.74
CA ALA A 60 -10.17 5.70 6.47
C ALA A 60 -10.40 5.42 7.97
N VAL A 61 -11.34 6.13 8.61
CA VAL A 61 -11.72 5.88 10.01
C VAL A 61 -12.27 4.47 10.19
N GLU A 62 -13.17 4.03 9.31
CA GLU A 62 -13.72 2.67 9.38
C GLU A 62 -12.62 1.59 9.23
N THR A 63 -11.65 1.79 8.35
CA THR A 63 -10.52 0.82 8.22
C THR A 63 -9.70 0.73 9.49
N GLN A 64 -9.41 1.84 10.16
CA GLN A 64 -8.69 1.86 11.43
C GLN A 64 -9.49 1.17 12.54
N GLN A 65 -10.77 1.46 12.64
CA GLN A 65 -11.66 0.84 13.62
C GLN A 65 -11.82 -0.67 13.41
N ARG A 66 -11.85 -1.14 12.15
CA ARG A 66 -11.84 -2.59 11.83
C ARG A 66 -10.54 -3.24 12.30
N CYS A 67 -9.40 -2.61 12.04
CA CYS A 67 -8.10 -3.08 12.51
C CYS A 67 -8.04 -3.17 14.03
N GLU A 68 -8.52 -2.14 14.75
CA GLU A 68 -8.57 -2.09 16.21
C GLU A 68 -9.42 -3.25 16.76
N ARG A 69 -10.66 -3.43 16.27
CA ARG A 69 -11.54 -4.54 16.64
C ARG A 69 -10.92 -5.92 16.37
N ALA A 70 -10.29 -6.10 15.20
CA ALA A 70 -9.66 -7.37 14.85
C ALA A 70 -8.47 -7.70 15.77
N ARG A 71 -7.68 -6.68 16.13
CA ARG A 71 -6.57 -6.82 17.08
C ARG A 71 -7.07 -7.14 18.48
N GLU A 72 -8.10 -6.43 18.98
CA GLU A 72 -8.71 -6.71 20.28
C GLU A 72 -9.33 -8.10 20.35
N ALA A 73 -9.85 -8.62 19.24
CA ALA A 73 -10.37 -9.99 19.12
C ALA A 73 -9.26 -11.05 18.97
N GLY A 74 -7.98 -10.66 18.95
CA GLY A 74 -6.84 -11.59 18.87
C GLY A 74 -6.59 -12.20 17.48
N TYR A 75 -7.18 -11.66 16.41
CA TYR A 75 -7.06 -12.25 15.06
C TYR A 75 -5.63 -12.28 14.53
N PHE A 76 -4.75 -11.38 15.00
CA PHE A 76 -3.37 -11.30 14.56
C PHE A 76 -2.37 -12.04 15.47
N GLU A 77 -2.80 -12.63 16.58
CA GLU A 77 -1.90 -13.25 17.56
C GLU A 77 -1.02 -14.38 16.97
N ASN A 78 -1.57 -15.14 16.03
CA ASN A 78 -0.85 -16.23 15.36
C ASN A 78 0.03 -15.74 14.17
N GLU A 79 -0.05 -14.47 13.79
CA GLU A 79 0.69 -13.88 12.66
C GLU A 79 1.86 -13.04 13.13
N ILE A 80 1.81 -12.52 14.37
CA ILE A 80 2.84 -11.63 14.93
C ILE A 80 3.93 -12.45 15.62
N ALA A 81 5.16 -12.32 15.14
CA ALA A 81 6.35 -12.83 15.79
C ALA A 81 7.10 -11.68 16.49
N ALA A 82 7.22 -11.76 17.82
CA ALA A 82 7.93 -10.74 18.58
C ALA A 82 9.44 -10.71 18.22
N VAL A 83 9.98 -9.51 18.04
CA VAL A 83 11.40 -9.27 17.74
C VAL A 83 12.06 -8.58 18.93
N GLU A 84 13.14 -9.15 19.45
CA GLU A 84 13.97 -8.52 20.46
C GLU A 84 15.08 -7.68 19.84
N ILE A 85 15.07 -6.39 20.14
CA ILE A 85 16.10 -5.44 19.69
C ILE A 85 17.11 -5.24 20.82
N PRO A 86 18.37 -5.65 20.65
CA PRO A 86 19.40 -5.44 21.67
C PRO A 86 19.62 -3.95 21.97
N GLY A 87 19.69 -3.59 23.24
CA GLY A 87 19.91 -2.22 23.69
C GLY A 87 20.87 -2.14 24.88
N ARG A 88 21.48 -0.98 25.11
CA ARG A 88 22.42 -0.75 26.24
C ARG A 88 21.77 -0.93 27.63
N LYS A 89 20.46 -0.74 27.73
CA LYS A 89 19.68 -0.87 28.99
C LYS A 89 18.89 -2.18 29.08
N GLY A 90 19.16 -3.13 28.20
CA GLY A 90 18.43 -4.37 28.01
C GLY A 90 17.71 -4.40 26.66
N PRO A 91 17.21 -5.56 26.24
CA PRO A 91 16.48 -5.69 24.98
C PRO A 91 15.12 -4.99 25.04
N THR A 92 14.70 -4.45 23.91
CA THR A 92 13.33 -3.96 23.70
C THR A 92 12.60 -4.96 22.85
N VAL A 93 11.44 -5.44 23.32
CA VAL A 93 10.59 -6.35 22.55
C VAL A 93 9.61 -5.56 21.71
N VAL A 94 9.62 -5.77 20.39
CA VAL A 94 8.65 -5.25 19.44
C VAL A 94 7.70 -6.39 19.04
N ALA A 95 6.46 -6.30 19.49
CA ALA A 95 5.43 -7.32 19.28
C ALA A 95 4.09 -6.69 18.86
N LYS A 96 4.09 -5.43 18.45
CA LYS A 96 2.89 -4.69 18.05
C LYS A 96 3.19 -3.87 16.81
N ASP A 97 2.27 -3.90 15.85
CA ASP A 97 2.34 -3.00 14.69
C ASP A 97 2.21 -1.54 15.12
N GLU A 98 3.11 -0.69 14.62
CA GLU A 98 3.19 0.72 15.01
C GLU A 98 2.30 1.63 14.15
N HIS A 99 1.88 1.14 12.96
CA HIS A 99 1.15 1.95 11.99
C HIS A 99 -0.31 2.20 12.35
N PRO A 100 -1.10 1.23 12.89
CA PRO A 100 -2.49 1.43 13.26
C PRO A 100 -2.68 2.58 14.25
N ARG A 101 -3.77 3.32 14.08
CA ARG A 101 -4.13 4.48 14.92
C ARG A 101 -5.40 4.17 15.70
N ASP A 102 -5.22 3.75 16.96
CA ASP A 102 -6.33 3.45 17.85
C ASP A 102 -7.16 4.73 18.13
N GLY A 103 -8.47 4.56 18.21
CA GLY A 103 -9.39 5.68 18.46
C GLY A 103 -9.50 6.68 17.31
N ALA A 104 -9.13 6.29 16.08
CA ALA A 104 -9.29 7.15 14.91
C ALA A 104 -10.74 7.61 14.74
N ASN A 105 -10.94 8.89 14.46
CA ASN A 105 -12.25 9.50 14.33
C ASN A 105 -12.23 10.66 13.30
N LEU A 106 -13.41 11.07 12.85
CA LEU A 106 -13.56 12.12 11.84
C LEU A 106 -13.01 13.47 12.28
N GLU A 107 -13.11 13.80 13.57
CA GLU A 107 -12.58 15.07 14.09
C GLU A 107 -11.05 15.15 13.97
N SER A 108 -10.36 14.04 14.22
CA SER A 108 -8.90 13.95 14.06
C SER A 108 -8.50 14.01 12.57
N MET A 109 -9.26 13.35 11.68
CA MET A 109 -9.01 13.38 10.25
C MET A 109 -9.20 14.77 9.64
N ALA A 110 -10.25 15.49 10.05
CA ALA A 110 -10.54 16.84 9.56
C ALA A 110 -9.40 17.85 9.81
N LYS A 111 -8.56 17.62 10.83
CA LYS A 111 -7.40 18.46 11.15
C LYS A 111 -6.22 18.27 10.22
N LEU A 112 -6.20 17.18 9.43
CA LEU A 112 -5.09 16.86 8.55
C LEU A 112 -5.18 17.67 7.25
N LYS A 113 -4.03 18.25 6.86
CA LYS A 113 -3.96 19.07 5.64
C LYS A 113 -3.71 18.19 4.41
N PRO A 114 -4.31 18.53 3.26
CA PRO A 114 -3.96 17.91 1.99
C PRO A 114 -2.45 18.03 1.70
N VAL A 115 -1.88 17.00 1.06
CA VAL A 115 -0.43 16.91 0.83
C VAL A 115 -0.07 17.11 -0.64
N PHE A 116 -0.89 16.64 -1.57
CA PHE A 116 -0.55 16.58 -2.99
C PHE A 116 -1.14 17.73 -3.81
N LYS A 117 -2.18 18.38 -3.31
CA LYS A 117 -2.87 19.50 -3.97
C LYS A 117 -3.34 20.50 -2.91
N LYS A 118 -3.21 21.82 -3.17
CA LYS A 118 -3.54 22.88 -2.19
C LYS A 118 -4.97 22.79 -1.67
N GLU A 119 -5.93 22.54 -2.55
CA GLU A 119 -7.36 22.36 -2.26
C GLU A 119 -7.76 20.87 -2.44
N GLY A 120 -6.83 19.95 -2.14
CA GLY A 120 -7.02 18.52 -2.35
C GLY A 120 -7.72 17.83 -1.20
N THR A 121 -7.87 16.52 -1.35
CA THR A 121 -8.57 15.64 -0.41
C THR A 121 -7.65 14.59 0.22
N VAL A 122 -6.50 14.29 -0.44
CA VAL A 122 -5.57 13.23 -0.03
C VAL A 122 -4.56 13.75 1.00
N HIS A 123 -4.47 13.07 2.12
CA HIS A 123 -3.57 13.41 3.24
C HIS A 123 -3.07 12.16 3.96
N ALA A 124 -2.21 12.34 4.95
CA ALA A 124 -1.56 11.23 5.67
C ALA A 124 -2.55 10.26 6.36
N GLY A 125 -3.75 10.73 6.74
CA GLY A 125 -4.75 9.89 7.41
C GLY A 125 -5.56 8.99 6.48
N ASN A 126 -5.67 9.33 5.18
CA ASN A 126 -6.35 8.53 4.16
C ASN A 126 -5.39 7.95 3.11
N SER A 127 -4.11 7.90 3.43
CA SER A 127 -3.06 7.31 2.59
C SER A 127 -2.39 6.15 3.33
N SER A 128 -1.87 5.17 2.58
CA SER A 128 -1.07 4.09 3.16
C SER A 128 0.25 4.62 3.74
N GLY A 129 0.73 3.99 4.81
CA GLY A 129 2.04 4.29 5.37
C GLY A 129 3.18 3.69 4.54
N ILE A 130 4.37 4.21 4.80
CA ILE A 130 5.61 3.66 4.25
C ILE A 130 6.13 2.66 5.26
N THR A 131 6.12 1.37 4.92
CA THR A 131 6.59 0.28 5.77
C THR A 131 7.51 -0.65 5.00
N ASP A 132 8.56 -1.14 5.66
CA ASP A 132 9.40 -2.19 5.11
C ASP A 132 8.68 -3.55 5.27
N GLY A 133 8.85 -4.43 4.29
CA GLY A 133 8.28 -5.76 4.34
C GLY A 133 8.97 -6.72 3.40
N ALA A 134 8.90 -7.99 3.73
CA ALA A 134 9.36 -9.08 2.86
C ALA A 134 8.49 -10.31 3.07
N CYS A 135 8.27 -11.07 2.01
CA CYS A 135 7.61 -12.37 2.09
C CYS A 135 8.32 -13.40 1.21
N ALA A 136 8.14 -14.67 1.56
CA ALA A 136 8.58 -15.79 0.75
C ALA A 136 7.47 -16.83 0.66
N LEU A 137 7.19 -17.30 -0.54
CA LEU A 137 6.17 -18.33 -0.81
C LEU A 137 6.81 -19.51 -1.52
N VAL A 138 6.45 -20.73 -1.09
CA VAL A 138 6.77 -21.96 -1.82
C VAL A 138 5.59 -22.29 -2.71
N ILE A 139 5.82 -22.26 -4.02
CA ILE A 139 4.81 -22.61 -5.03
C ILE A 139 5.18 -23.97 -5.62
N ALA A 140 4.23 -24.88 -5.63
CA ALA A 140 4.42 -26.23 -6.17
C ALA A 140 3.21 -26.66 -7.01
N ASN A 141 3.40 -27.69 -7.84
CA ASN A 141 2.27 -28.36 -8.50
C ASN A 141 1.39 -29.02 -7.43
N GLU A 142 0.06 -28.88 -7.56
CA GLU A 142 -0.90 -29.38 -6.58
C GLU A 142 -0.84 -30.90 -6.42
N ASP A 143 -0.72 -31.66 -7.52
CA ASP A 143 -0.66 -33.11 -7.46
C ASP A 143 0.63 -33.60 -6.79
N LEU A 144 1.76 -32.93 -7.06
CA LEU A 144 3.02 -33.20 -6.37
C LEU A 144 2.91 -32.91 -4.87
N ALA A 145 2.36 -31.76 -4.49
CA ALA A 145 2.19 -31.43 -3.08
C ALA A 145 1.33 -32.44 -2.34
N LYS A 146 0.25 -32.92 -2.98
CA LYS A 146 -0.60 -34.00 -2.44
C LYS A 146 0.15 -35.34 -2.33
N ALA A 147 0.92 -35.72 -3.35
CA ALA A 147 1.68 -36.96 -3.35
C ALA A 147 2.77 -37.00 -2.27
N GLU A 148 3.41 -35.87 -2.02
CA GLU A 148 4.47 -35.71 -1.02
C GLU A 148 3.93 -35.37 0.39
N GLY A 149 2.61 -35.21 0.56
CA GLY A 149 1.98 -34.88 1.84
C GLY A 149 2.30 -33.49 2.35
N TRP A 150 2.62 -32.53 1.49
CA TRP A 150 2.90 -31.15 1.88
C TRP A 150 1.62 -30.42 2.25
N PRO A 151 1.67 -29.53 3.27
CA PRO A 151 0.51 -28.71 3.62
C PRO A 151 0.18 -27.73 2.49
N ILE A 152 -1.04 -27.80 1.98
CA ILE A 152 -1.53 -26.86 0.96
C ILE A 152 -2.33 -25.78 1.67
N LEU A 153 -1.81 -24.55 1.70
CA LEU A 153 -2.48 -23.41 2.32
C LEU A 153 -3.55 -22.79 1.42
N ALA A 154 -3.29 -22.75 0.11
CA ALA A 154 -4.23 -22.26 -0.89
C ALA A 154 -3.85 -22.80 -2.28
N VAL A 155 -4.79 -22.76 -3.20
CA VAL A 155 -4.56 -23.10 -4.62
C VAL A 155 -4.66 -21.81 -5.46
N LEU A 156 -3.66 -21.57 -6.31
CA LEU A 156 -3.67 -20.43 -7.23
C LEU A 156 -4.67 -20.71 -8.36
N GLY A 157 -5.78 -19.99 -8.36
CA GLY A 157 -6.83 -20.09 -9.35
C GLY A 157 -6.57 -19.25 -10.60
N ALA A 158 -7.65 -18.89 -11.27
CA ALA A 158 -7.60 -18.03 -12.44
C ALA A 158 -7.08 -16.63 -12.09
N SER A 159 -6.34 -16.04 -13.01
CA SER A 159 -5.86 -14.67 -12.91
C SER A 159 -6.16 -13.88 -14.19
N ALA A 160 -6.30 -12.59 -14.06
CA ALA A 160 -6.43 -11.66 -15.17
C ALA A 160 -5.66 -10.36 -14.88
N ARG A 161 -5.52 -9.53 -15.88
CA ARG A 161 -4.86 -8.23 -15.79
C ARG A 161 -5.59 -7.22 -16.67
N GLY A 162 -5.54 -5.95 -16.24
CA GLY A 162 -6.07 -4.83 -17.01
C GLY A 162 -5.09 -3.67 -16.96
N GLY A 163 -5.08 -2.87 -18.01
CA GLY A 163 -4.33 -1.61 -18.06
C GLY A 163 -5.29 -0.42 -18.03
N VAL A 164 -4.80 0.69 -17.50
CA VAL A 164 -5.49 1.99 -17.51
C VAL A 164 -4.48 3.08 -17.87
N GLU A 165 -4.97 4.26 -18.19
CA GLU A 165 -4.12 5.44 -18.36
C GLU A 165 -3.34 5.70 -17.06
N PRO A 166 -2.03 6.06 -17.15
CA PRO A 166 -1.17 6.17 -15.97
C PRO A 166 -1.70 7.14 -14.90
N HIS A 167 -2.30 8.26 -15.30
CA HIS A 167 -2.87 9.24 -14.38
C HIS A 167 -4.15 8.77 -13.65
N ARG A 168 -4.70 7.60 -14.06
CA ARG A 168 -5.86 6.92 -13.46
C ARG A 168 -5.46 5.59 -12.79
N MET A 169 -4.22 5.47 -12.34
CA MET A 169 -3.65 4.23 -11.78
C MET A 169 -4.58 3.51 -10.78
N GLY A 170 -5.25 4.24 -9.90
CA GLY A 170 -6.16 3.66 -8.92
C GLY A 170 -7.37 2.90 -9.51
N MET A 171 -7.69 3.11 -10.79
CA MET A 171 -8.72 2.36 -11.51
C MET A 171 -8.23 1.02 -12.08
N GLY A 172 -6.93 0.71 -11.99
CA GLY A 172 -6.33 -0.52 -12.53
C GLY A 172 -7.03 -1.82 -12.12
N PRO A 173 -7.48 -2.00 -10.87
CA PRO A 173 -8.21 -3.19 -10.46
C PRO A 173 -9.53 -3.43 -11.21
N VAL A 174 -10.21 -2.37 -11.65
CA VAL A 174 -11.54 -2.50 -12.27
C VAL A 174 -11.50 -3.32 -13.57
N PRO A 175 -10.72 -2.96 -14.61
CA PRO A 175 -10.65 -3.77 -15.83
C PRO A 175 -10.04 -5.16 -15.56
N ALA A 176 -9.15 -5.31 -14.59
CA ALA A 176 -8.60 -6.61 -14.22
C ALA A 176 -9.66 -7.54 -13.62
N ILE A 177 -10.51 -7.02 -12.73
CA ILE A 177 -11.63 -7.76 -12.16
C ILE A 177 -12.64 -8.14 -13.24
N HIS A 178 -13.03 -7.21 -14.11
CA HIS A 178 -13.95 -7.50 -15.21
C HIS A 178 -13.41 -8.63 -16.11
N ALA A 179 -12.13 -8.56 -16.49
CA ALA A 179 -11.50 -9.61 -17.30
C ALA A 179 -11.43 -10.97 -16.55
N LEU A 180 -11.29 -10.97 -15.24
CA LEU A 180 -11.32 -12.19 -14.42
C LEU A 180 -12.73 -12.80 -14.41
N LEU A 181 -13.76 -11.99 -14.13
CA LEU A 181 -15.15 -12.44 -14.12
C LEU A 181 -15.59 -12.99 -15.48
N GLU A 182 -15.25 -12.30 -16.56
CA GLU A 182 -15.50 -12.79 -17.93
C GLU A 182 -14.78 -14.12 -18.20
N LYS A 183 -13.49 -14.23 -17.84
CA LYS A 183 -12.69 -15.43 -18.05
C LYS A 183 -13.22 -16.64 -17.28
N THR A 184 -13.76 -16.44 -16.09
CA THR A 184 -14.22 -17.52 -15.20
C THR A 184 -15.72 -17.80 -15.31
N GLY A 185 -16.49 -16.88 -15.93
CA GLY A 185 -17.94 -16.95 -15.95
C GLY A 185 -18.58 -16.71 -14.57
N SER A 186 -17.83 -16.11 -13.63
CA SER A 186 -18.29 -15.84 -12.26
C SER A 186 -18.84 -14.42 -12.12
N ALA A 187 -19.55 -14.16 -11.02
CA ALA A 187 -20.02 -12.84 -10.61
C ALA A 187 -19.20 -12.33 -9.42
N ILE A 188 -19.18 -11.01 -9.20
CA ILE A 188 -18.49 -10.42 -8.05
C ILE A 188 -19.01 -10.94 -6.70
N SER A 189 -20.30 -11.29 -6.65
CA SER A 189 -20.93 -11.89 -5.46
C SER A 189 -20.45 -13.29 -5.11
N ASP A 190 -19.72 -13.96 -5.99
CA ASP A 190 -19.19 -15.29 -5.75
C ASP A 190 -17.87 -15.25 -4.94
N TYR A 191 -17.38 -14.04 -4.68
CA TYR A 191 -16.15 -13.80 -3.91
C TYR A 191 -16.49 -13.12 -2.58
N ALA A 192 -15.87 -13.62 -1.49
CA ALA A 192 -16.07 -13.13 -0.12
C ALA A 192 -15.30 -11.82 0.13
#